data_4843d632ebabfdc4b64ef0b427dbbc08
#
_entry.id   4843d632ebabfdc4b64ef0b427dbbc08
#
_cell.length_a   1.000
_cell.length_b   1.000
_cell.length_c   1.000
_cell.angle_alpha   90.00
_cell.angle_beta   90.00
_cell.angle_gamma   90.00
#
_symmetry.space_group_name_H-M   'P 1'
#
loop_
_entity.id
_entity.type
_entity.pdbx_description
1 polymer ?
#
loop_
_entity_poly.entity_id
_entity_poly.type
_entity_poly.pdbx_seq_one_letter_code
_entity_poly.pdbx_strand_id
1 'polypeptide(L)'
;MIAAILESGELERLSTGLSLLVSAAAEGRPARALATYGALAVLLDEALEARALDPDGAPHVPDAGRAVFARTLAELRDTAAAMDDVRIWACAAAVEATGADLAAIEARLDGVLSTPRFLREVAGAELVVV
;
A
#
# COMPACT_ATOMS: atom_id res chain seq x y z
N MET A 1 7.57 -7.02 14.65
CA MET A 1 6.92 -6.00 13.81
C MET A 1 7.65 -5.90 12.48
N ILE A 2 6.91 -5.84 11.39
CA ILE A 2 7.47 -5.57 10.07
C ILE A 2 7.09 -4.15 9.64
N ALA A 3 8.00 -3.47 8.97
CA ALA A 3 7.78 -2.15 8.43
C ALA A 3 8.11 -2.11 6.95
N ALA A 4 7.33 -1.37 6.16
CA ALA A 4 7.53 -1.23 4.74
C ALA A 4 7.45 0.23 4.30
N ILE A 5 8.30 0.62 3.37
CA ILE A 5 8.11 1.82 2.57
C ILE A 5 7.50 1.35 1.24
N LEU A 6 6.27 1.73 0.99
CA LEU A 6 5.59 1.46 -0.27
C LEU A 6 5.83 2.65 -1.18
N GLU A 7 6.75 2.50 -2.11
CA GLU A 7 7.16 3.60 -2.99
C GLU A 7 6.64 3.42 -4.40
N SER A 8 6.69 2.20 -4.92
CA SER A 8 6.40 1.93 -6.31
C SER A 8 4.91 1.97 -6.62
N GLY A 9 4.54 2.65 -7.70
CA GLY A 9 3.20 2.58 -8.30
C GLY A 9 3.01 1.40 -9.25
N GLU A 10 4.01 0.55 -9.41
CA GLU A 10 3.87 -0.70 -10.17
C GLU A 10 2.96 -1.66 -9.42
N LEU A 11 1.89 -2.09 -10.05
CA LEU A 11 0.84 -2.87 -9.37
C LEU A 11 1.33 -4.22 -8.84
N GLU A 12 2.25 -4.86 -9.55
CA GLU A 12 2.85 -6.13 -9.11
C GLU A 12 3.67 -5.95 -7.82
N ARG A 13 4.44 -4.87 -7.73
CA ARG A 13 5.22 -4.55 -6.53
C ARG A 13 4.31 -4.18 -5.37
N LEU A 14 3.30 -3.36 -5.62
CA LEU A 14 2.34 -3.00 -4.59
C LEU A 14 1.60 -4.22 -4.07
N SER A 15 1.20 -5.13 -4.95
CA SER A 15 0.58 -6.40 -4.56
C SER A 15 1.48 -7.20 -3.62
N THR A 16 2.78 -7.29 -3.93
CA THR A 16 3.75 -7.96 -3.06
C THR A 16 3.86 -7.27 -1.71
N GLY A 17 3.94 -5.95 -1.70
CA GLY A 17 4.02 -5.17 -0.46
C GLY A 17 2.79 -5.35 0.43
N LEU A 18 1.61 -5.26 -0.14
CA LEU A 18 0.36 -5.47 0.61
C LEU A 18 0.24 -6.91 1.12
N SER A 19 0.62 -7.89 0.30
CA SER A 19 0.64 -9.30 0.72
C SER A 19 1.55 -9.51 1.92
N LEU A 20 2.73 -8.87 1.92
CA LEU A 20 3.67 -8.94 3.04
C LEU A 20 3.06 -8.40 4.33
N LEU A 21 2.40 -7.25 4.27
CA LEU A 21 1.77 -6.61 5.43
C LEU A 21 0.61 -7.46 5.98
N VAL A 22 -0.27 -7.91 5.10
CA VAL A 22 -1.44 -8.73 5.48
C VAL A 22 -0.98 -10.08 6.05
N SER A 23 0.01 -10.71 5.43
CA SER A 23 0.51 -12.00 5.90
C SER A 23 1.17 -11.90 7.27
N ALA A 24 1.96 -10.85 7.50
CA ALA A 24 2.58 -10.63 8.81
C ALA A 24 1.52 -10.43 9.89
N ALA A 25 0.52 -9.60 9.62
CA ALA A 25 -0.57 -9.36 10.57
C ALA A 25 -1.40 -10.62 10.83
N ALA A 26 -1.65 -11.44 9.81
CA ALA A 26 -2.36 -12.71 9.97
C ALA A 26 -1.60 -13.70 10.86
N GLU A 27 -0.28 -13.58 10.94
CA GLU A 27 0.55 -14.38 11.84
C GLU A 27 0.76 -13.73 13.23
N GLY A 28 0.04 -12.66 13.52
CA GLY A 28 0.13 -11.96 14.81
C GLY A 28 1.30 -10.97 14.91
N ARG A 29 1.95 -10.64 13.81
CA ARG A 29 3.05 -9.65 13.76
C ARG A 29 2.48 -8.30 13.31
N PRO A 30 2.58 -7.25 14.12
CA PRO A 30 2.15 -5.92 13.67
C PRO A 30 2.88 -5.49 12.40
N ALA A 31 2.13 -4.90 11.46
CA ALA A 31 2.65 -4.43 10.20
C ALA A 31 2.42 -2.92 10.06
N ARG A 32 3.45 -2.20 9.64
CA ARG A 32 3.42 -0.75 9.49
C ARG A 32 3.97 -0.36 8.13
N ALA A 33 3.34 0.60 7.47
CA ALA A 33 3.84 1.07 6.18
C ALA A 33 3.70 2.57 6.04
N LEU A 34 4.62 3.15 5.28
CA LEU A 34 4.56 4.52 4.79
C LEU A 34 4.41 4.49 3.27
N ALA A 35 3.31 5.00 2.78
CA ALA A 35 3.03 5.06 1.34
C ALA A 35 3.50 6.39 0.77
N THR A 36 4.31 6.34 -0.27
CA THR A 36 4.87 7.52 -0.93
C THR A 36 4.53 7.53 -2.42
N TYR A 37 4.47 8.70 -2.99
CA TYR A 37 4.36 8.96 -4.44
C TYR A 37 3.48 7.97 -5.22
N GLY A 38 4.08 7.10 -6.02
CA GLY A 38 3.35 6.18 -6.90
C GLY A 38 2.47 5.19 -6.15
N ALA A 39 2.95 4.62 -5.05
CA ALA A 39 2.17 3.72 -4.22
C ALA A 39 0.99 4.44 -3.56
N LEU A 40 1.21 5.67 -3.08
CA LEU A 40 0.14 6.48 -2.49
C LEU A 40 -0.98 6.74 -3.49
N ALA A 41 -0.64 7.14 -4.72
CA ALA A 41 -1.61 7.38 -5.77
C ALA A 41 -2.46 6.14 -6.06
N VAL A 42 -1.83 4.96 -6.13
CA VAL A 42 -2.54 3.70 -6.41
C VAL A 42 -3.41 3.27 -5.23
N LEU A 43 -2.94 3.41 -4.02
CA LEU A 43 -3.74 3.07 -2.83
C LEU A 43 -5.00 3.92 -2.70
N LEU A 44 -4.96 5.16 -3.15
CA LEU A 44 -6.10 6.09 -3.12
C LEU A 44 -7.01 5.98 -4.35
N ASP A 45 -6.62 5.19 -5.35
CA ASP A 45 -7.39 5.05 -6.59
C ASP A 45 -8.62 4.18 -6.38
N GLU A 46 -9.80 4.77 -6.49
CA GLU A 46 -11.06 4.05 -6.38
C GLU A 46 -11.29 3.07 -7.54
N ALA A 47 -10.62 3.30 -8.67
CA ALA A 47 -10.69 2.45 -9.85
C ALA A 47 -9.53 1.44 -9.91
N LEU A 48 -8.95 1.05 -8.78
CA LEU A 48 -7.77 0.18 -8.74
C LEU A 48 -8.00 -1.15 -9.49
N GLU A 49 -9.13 -1.80 -9.27
CA GLU A 49 -9.41 -3.06 -9.95
C GLU A 49 -9.48 -2.88 -11.47
N ALA A 50 -10.16 -1.83 -11.94
CA ALA A 50 -10.22 -1.51 -13.37
C ALA A 50 -8.84 -1.18 -13.95
N ARG A 51 -8.02 -0.44 -13.19
CA ARG A 51 -6.64 -0.15 -13.58
C ARG A 51 -5.81 -1.42 -13.71
N ALA A 52 -5.98 -2.38 -12.81
CA ALA A 52 -5.25 -3.64 -12.83
C ALA A 52 -5.71 -4.58 -13.97
N LEU A 53 -6.89 -4.35 -14.53
CA LEU A 53 -7.35 -5.08 -15.72
C LEU A 53 -6.72 -4.57 -17.01
N ASP A 54 -6.10 -3.39 -17.01
CA ASP A 54 -5.37 -2.87 -18.15
C ASP A 54 -4.07 -3.66 -18.34
N PRO A 55 -3.81 -4.22 -19.53
CA PRO A 55 -2.57 -4.94 -19.82
C PRO A 55 -1.30 -4.14 -19.50
N ASP A 56 -1.33 -2.83 -19.71
CA ASP A 56 -0.20 -1.96 -19.42
C ASP A 56 0.00 -1.69 -17.92
N GLY A 57 -1.02 -1.94 -17.12
CA GLY A 57 -0.96 -1.75 -15.66
C GLY A 57 -0.17 -2.83 -14.93
N ALA A 58 -0.11 -4.05 -15.49
CA ALA A 58 0.61 -5.17 -14.90
C ALA A 58 1.23 -6.04 -16.02
N PRO A 59 2.33 -5.58 -16.62
CA PRO A 59 2.87 -6.18 -17.84
C PRO A 59 3.41 -7.61 -17.67
N HIS A 60 3.74 -8.01 -16.45
CA HIS A 60 4.24 -9.37 -16.17
C HIS A 60 3.13 -10.37 -15.83
N VAL A 61 1.88 -9.91 -15.77
CA VAL A 61 0.73 -10.79 -15.54
C VAL A 61 0.13 -11.20 -16.87
N PRO A 62 0.10 -12.53 -17.19
CA PRO A 62 -0.53 -13.01 -18.42
C PRO A 62 -2.03 -12.66 -18.46
N ASP A 63 -2.58 -12.51 -19.66
CA ASP A 63 -3.99 -12.18 -19.85
C ASP A 63 -4.93 -13.15 -19.12
N ALA A 64 -4.61 -14.45 -19.12
CA ALA A 64 -5.39 -15.48 -18.46
C ALA A 64 -5.50 -15.28 -16.94
N GLY A 65 -4.51 -14.64 -16.31
CA GLY A 65 -4.46 -14.38 -14.88
C GLY A 65 -4.86 -12.98 -14.46
N ARG A 66 -5.14 -12.10 -15.41
CA ARG A 66 -5.30 -10.67 -15.15
C ARG A 66 -6.52 -10.36 -14.26
N ALA A 67 -7.64 -11.00 -14.51
CA ALA A 67 -8.85 -10.79 -13.71
C ALA A 67 -8.65 -11.24 -12.25
N VAL A 68 -7.96 -12.36 -12.05
CA VAL A 68 -7.62 -12.86 -10.71
C VAL A 68 -6.66 -11.90 -10.02
N PHE A 69 -5.64 -11.43 -10.72
CA PHE A 69 -4.69 -10.45 -10.18
C PHE A 69 -5.39 -9.16 -9.74
N ALA A 70 -6.23 -8.60 -10.59
CA ALA A 70 -6.95 -7.35 -10.32
C ALA A 70 -7.84 -7.47 -9.08
N ARG A 71 -8.61 -8.56 -8.97
CA ARG A 71 -9.46 -8.82 -7.82
C ARG A 71 -8.63 -9.02 -6.55
N THR A 72 -7.58 -9.79 -6.62
CA THR A 72 -6.71 -10.08 -5.47
C THR A 72 -6.04 -8.80 -4.96
N LEU A 73 -5.57 -7.94 -5.85
CA LEU A 73 -4.96 -6.66 -5.48
C LEU A 73 -5.96 -5.76 -4.75
N ALA A 74 -7.18 -5.63 -5.27
CA ALA A 74 -8.22 -4.84 -4.63
C ALA A 74 -8.59 -5.42 -3.25
N GLU A 75 -8.72 -6.74 -3.14
CA GLU A 75 -9.00 -7.42 -1.88
C GLU A 75 -7.87 -7.23 -0.86
N LEU A 76 -6.61 -7.31 -1.29
CA LEU A 76 -5.46 -7.07 -0.40
C LEU A 76 -5.48 -5.64 0.16
N ARG A 77 -5.76 -4.66 -0.69
CA ARG A 77 -5.87 -3.28 -0.23
C ARG A 77 -6.97 -3.13 0.82
N ASP A 78 -8.14 -3.66 0.55
CA ASP A 78 -9.28 -3.55 1.45
C ASP A 78 -9.06 -4.33 2.75
N THR A 79 -8.45 -5.51 2.67
CA THR A 79 -8.08 -6.32 3.83
C THR A 79 -7.06 -5.59 4.71
N ALA A 80 -6.01 -5.03 4.10
CA ALA A 80 -5.01 -4.26 4.83
C ALA A 80 -5.63 -3.09 5.59
N ALA A 81 -6.58 -2.38 4.96
CA ALA A 81 -7.28 -1.26 5.58
C ALA A 81 -8.18 -1.70 6.75
N ALA A 82 -8.68 -2.93 6.73
CA ALA A 82 -9.60 -3.45 7.74
C ALA A 82 -8.92 -4.15 8.92
N MET A 83 -7.64 -4.55 8.79
CA MET A 83 -6.92 -5.26 9.85
C MET A 83 -6.39 -4.30 10.91
N ASP A 84 -6.68 -4.57 12.17
CA ASP A 84 -6.25 -3.73 13.29
C ASP A 84 -4.72 -3.67 13.45
N ASP A 85 -4.02 -4.76 13.12
CA ASP A 85 -2.57 -4.85 13.22
C ASP A 85 -1.82 -4.26 12.02
N VAL A 86 -2.53 -3.80 11.00
CA VAL A 86 -1.94 -3.11 9.83
C VAL A 86 -2.21 -1.62 9.92
N ARG A 87 -1.16 -0.81 9.85
CA ARG A 87 -1.26 0.65 9.76
C ARG A 87 -0.51 1.11 8.52
N ILE A 88 -1.18 1.90 7.70
CA ILE A 88 -0.57 2.49 6.51
C ILE A 88 -0.81 4.00 6.57
N TRP A 89 0.28 4.76 6.61
CA TRP A 89 0.24 6.22 6.59
C TRP A 89 0.67 6.76 5.24
N ALA A 90 0.12 7.90 4.86
CA ALA A 90 0.61 8.66 3.72
C ALA A 90 1.83 9.48 4.14
N CYS A 91 2.88 9.47 3.32
CA CYS A 91 4.07 10.28 3.55
C CYS A 91 3.74 11.78 3.42
N ALA A 92 4.03 12.56 4.46
CA ALA A 92 3.72 13.99 4.48
C ALA A 92 4.34 14.74 3.30
N ALA A 93 5.59 14.46 2.96
CA ALA A 93 6.26 15.11 1.84
C ALA A 93 5.61 14.76 0.50
N ALA A 94 5.19 13.51 0.33
CA ALA A 94 4.50 13.07 -0.88
C ALA A 94 3.11 13.71 -1.01
N VAL A 95 2.39 13.82 0.10
CA VAL A 95 1.08 14.51 0.12
C VAL A 95 1.23 15.97 -0.31
N GLU A 96 2.21 16.67 0.25
CA GLU A 96 2.47 18.07 -0.09
C GLU A 96 2.89 18.24 -1.55
N ALA A 97 3.80 17.38 -2.03
CA ALA A 97 4.34 17.47 -3.39
C ALA A 97 3.32 17.11 -4.47
N THR A 98 2.40 16.19 -4.19
CA THR A 98 1.46 15.67 -5.19
C THR A 98 0.05 16.27 -5.08
N GLY A 99 -0.25 16.97 -3.99
CA GLY A 99 -1.60 17.47 -3.73
C GLY A 99 -2.61 16.35 -3.48
N ALA A 100 -2.18 15.22 -2.90
CA ALA A 100 -3.05 14.09 -2.64
C ALA A 100 -4.28 14.49 -1.81
N ASP A 101 -5.42 13.90 -2.11
CA ASP A 101 -6.70 14.20 -1.48
C ASP A 101 -6.69 13.75 -0.01
N LEU A 102 -6.73 14.71 0.91
CA LEU A 102 -6.74 14.44 2.36
C LEU A 102 -7.99 13.66 2.80
N ALA A 103 -9.13 13.90 2.17
CA ALA A 103 -10.35 13.16 2.49
C ALA A 103 -10.23 11.68 2.09
N ALA A 104 -9.61 11.39 0.96
CA ALA A 104 -9.34 10.02 0.54
C ALA A 104 -8.34 9.33 1.48
N ILE A 105 -7.30 10.02 1.92
CA ILE A 105 -6.34 9.51 2.89
C ILE A 105 -7.05 9.15 4.20
N GLU A 106 -7.88 10.03 4.72
CA GLU A 106 -8.62 9.80 5.95
C GLU A 106 -9.57 8.60 5.83
N ALA A 107 -10.19 8.43 4.66
CA ALA A 107 -11.13 7.34 4.42
C ALA A 107 -10.44 5.96 4.26
N ARG A 108 -9.22 5.93 3.71
CA ARG A 108 -8.57 4.67 3.30
C ARG A 108 -7.30 4.32 4.08
N LEU A 109 -6.63 5.30 4.66
CA LEU A 109 -5.36 5.13 5.36
C LEU A 109 -5.47 5.60 6.81
N ASP A 110 -4.41 5.44 7.56
CA ASP A 110 -4.36 5.77 8.99
C ASP A 110 -3.91 7.22 9.25
N GLY A 111 -3.84 8.04 8.22
CA GLY A 111 -3.48 9.44 8.31
C GLY A 111 -2.18 9.76 7.60
N VAL A 112 -1.60 10.91 7.95
CA VAL A 112 -0.37 11.44 7.35
C VAL A 112 0.74 11.39 8.38
N LEU A 113 1.93 10.95 7.98
CA LEU A 113 3.08 10.84 8.85
C LEU A 113 4.34 11.27 8.11
N SER A 114 5.22 12.00 8.78
CA SER A 114 6.53 12.32 8.21
C SER A 114 7.46 11.10 8.26
N THR A 115 8.44 11.06 7.37
CA THR A 115 9.44 9.97 7.38
C THR A 115 10.16 9.85 8.72
N PRO A 116 10.63 10.94 9.37
CA PRO A 116 11.26 10.82 10.69
C PRO A 116 10.33 10.23 11.75
N ARG A 117 9.05 10.63 11.75
CA ARG A 117 8.07 10.06 12.69
C ARG A 117 7.81 8.60 12.42
N PHE A 118 7.69 8.23 11.15
CA PHE A 118 7.53 6.83 10.78
C PHE A 118 8.68 5.98 11.29
N LEU A 119 9.92 6.43 11.09
CA LEU A 119 11.09 5.70 11.58
C LEU A 119 11.09 5.52 13.10
N ARG A 120 10.60 6.51 13.84
CA ARG A 120 10.42 6.38 15.30
C ARG A 120 9.34 5.36 15.66
N GLU A 121 8.21 5.39 14.94
CA GLU A 121 7.11 4.45 15.18
C GLU A 121 7.51 2.99 14.94
N VAL A 122 8.43 2.75 14.02
CA VAL A 122 8.84 1.40 13.63
C VAL A 122 10.25 1.03 14.12
N ALA A 123 10.77 1.76 15.10
CA ALA A 123 12.10 1.49 15.63
C ALA A 123 12.25 0.03 16.07
N GLY A 124 13.30 -0.64 15.61
CA GLY A 124 13.54 -2.05 15.87
C GLY A 124 12.83 -3.04 14.95
N ALA A 125 11.98 -2.58 14.05
CA ALA A 125 11.34 -3.44 13.07
C ALA A 125 12.26 -3.81 11.91
N GLU A 126 11.98 -4.94 11.28
CA GLU A 126 12.54 -5.24 9.96
C GLU A 126 11.93 -4.27 8.94
N LEU A 127 12.77 -3.58 8.18
CA LEU A 127 12.32 -2.58 7.21
C LEU A 127 12.57 -3.07 5.78
N VAL A 128 11.53 -3.03 4.96
CA VAL A 128 11.63 -3.32 3.52
C VAL A 128 11.14 -2.13 2.70
N VAL A 129 11.69 -1.98 1.51
CA VAL A 129 11.25 -0.97 0.53
C VAL A 129 10.71 -1.69 -0.70
N VAL A 130 9.50 -1.34 -1.08
CA VAL A 130 8.79 -2.01 -2.18
C VAL A 130 8.33 -1.02 -3.25
#